data_1ab7063d835a42e2b0a10217012cf756
#
_entry.id   1ab7063d835a42e2b0a10217012cf756
#
_cell.length_a   1.000
_cell.length_b   1.000
_cell.length_c   1.000
_cell.angle_alpha   90.00
_cell.angle_beta   90.00
_cell.angle_gamma   90.00
#
_symmetry.space_group_name_H-M   'P 1'
#
loop_
_entity.id
_entity.type
_entity.pdbx_description
1 polymer ?
#
loop_
_entity_poly.entity_id
_entity_poly.type
_entity_poly.pdbx_seq_one_letter_code
_entity_poly.pdbx_strand_id
1 'polypeptide(L)'
;MTKTAADGDTAFLGHPRALGFLAFSEAWERFSYYGMQALLVLYMTKQLLLSPQVERIAGFEAFRGFLEAIYHPGASTQATASAIFGLYTSLVYLTPILGGFLADKVLGKTRTIILGALLMSAGHFLMAFDVSFLVALLCLILGTGCFKGNIAGQVGALYGDKDLRRADAFQIFYLGINAGVIAAPLIAGTLGEKVGWHYGFGAAGVGMLIALVIYLSSRRHLPPDPPLRGASASGRSWLRARARPSCCWWRCCRSWPPRCCATSRSSTPTWSGPTGR
;
A
#
# COMPACT_ATOMS: atom_id res chain seq x y z
N MET A 1 12.37 21.92 -12.83
CA MET A 1 11.81 20.64 -13.31
C MET A 1 12.63 19.54 -12.68
N THR A 2 12.06 18.77 -11.77
CA THR A 2 12.70 17.60 -11.18
C THR A 2 12.67 16.47 -12.20
N LYS A 3 13.84 15.95 -12.63
CA LYS A 3 13.91 14.75 -13.47
C LYS A 3 13.19 13.60 -12.77
N THR A 4 12.20 13.01 -13.43
CA THR A 4 11.52 11.80 -12.95
C THR A 4 12.39 10.57 -13.27
N ALA A 5 12.22 9.47 -12.52
CA ALA A 5 12.94 8.23 -12.78
C ALA A 5 12.66 7.66 -14.19
N ALA A 6 11.54 8.08 -14.80
CA ALA A 6 11.14 7.71 -16.16
C ALA A 6 11.87 8.48 -17.27
N ASP A 7 12.58 9.58 -16.93
CA ASP A 7 13.29 10.39 -17.94
C ASP A 7 14.56 9.64 -18.37
N GLY A 8 14.43 8.81 -19.43
CA GLY A 8 15.52 8.14 -20.12
C GLY A 8 15.71 6.65 -19.78
N ASP A 9 15.05 6.07 -18.79
CA ASP A 9 15.08 4.61 -18.54
C ASP A 9 13.88 3.94 -19.23
N THR A 10 14.15 3.11 -20.23
CA THR A 10 13.17 2.36 -21.03
C THR A 10 13.45 0.86 -21.04
N ALA A 11 14.22 0.37 -20.06
CA ALA A 11 14.78 -0.99 -20.09
C ALA A 11 13.79 -2.10 -19.80
N PHE A 12 12.58 -1.80 -19.29
CA PHE A 12 11.54 -2.78 -19.05
C PHE A 12 10.31 -2.48 -19.91
N LEU A 13 10.17 -3.13 -21.06
CA LEU A 13 9.04 -2.97 -22.00
C LEU A 13 8.77 -1.49 -22.39
N GLY A 14 9.81 -0.69 -22.55
CA GLY A 14 9.69 0.75 -22.81
C GLY A 14 9.45 1.62 -21.56
N HIS A 15 9.49 1.03 -20.37
CA HIS A 15 9.31 1.66 -19.07
C HIS A 15 10.56 1.59 -18.20
N PRO A 16 10.63 2.37 -17.11
CA PRO A 16 11.72 2.27 -16.15
C PRO A 16 11.85 0.88 -15.54
N ARG A 17 13.07 0.41 -15.31
CA ARG A 17 13.35 -0.87 -14.61
C ARG A 17 12.60 -1.01 -13.30
N ALA A 18 12.44 0.09 -12.57
CA ALA A 18 11.70 0.12 -11.31
C ALA A 18 10.27 -0.42 -11.44
N LEU A 19 9.58 -0.19 -12.56
CA LEU A 19 8.25 -0.74 -12.81
C LEU A 19 8.25 -2.27 -12.77
N GLY A 20 9.23 -2.91 -13.44
CA GLY A 20 9.35 -4.37 -13.44
C GLY A 20 9.49 -4.91 -12.01
N PHE A 21 10.40 -4.34 -11.22
CA PHE A 21 10.58 -4.76 -9.83
C PHE A 21 9.31 -4.58 -9.00
N LEU A 22 8.59 -3.45 -9.14
CA LEU A 22 7.34 -3.22 -8.40
C LEU A 22 6.23 -4.19 -8.85
N ALA A 23 6.09 -4.44 -10.15
CA ALA A 23 5.10 -5.36 -10.69
C ALA A 23 5.36 -6.82 -10.24
N PHE A 24 6.61 -7.26 -10.24
CA PHE A 24 6.97 -8.60 -9.75
C PHE A 24 6.83 -8.72 -8.23
N SER A 25 7.16 -7.68 -7.45
CA SER A 25 6.92 -7.67 -6.01
C SER A 25 5.43 -7.79 -5.69
N GLU A 26 4.59 -7.06 -6.42
CA GLU A 26 3.14 -7.13 -6.25
C GLU A 26 2.59 -8.50 -6.68
N ALA A 27 3.08 -9.07 -7.80
CA ALA A 27 2.67 -10.41 -8.25
C ALA A 27 2.91 -11.47 -7.16
N TRP A 28 4.08 -11.46 -6.53
CA TRP A 28 4.40 -12.39 -5.45
C TRP A 28 3.62 -12.12 -4.17
N GLU A 29 3.35 -10.85 -3.86
CA GLU A 29 2.47 -10.50 -2.73
C GLU A 29 1.04 -10.98 -3.00
N ARG A 30 0.50 -10.77 -4.22
CA ARG A 30 -0.80 -11.30 -4.61
C ARG A 30 -0.85 -12.82 -4.53
N PHE A 31 0.18 -13.51 -4.99
CA PHE A 31 0.32 -14.96 -4.82
C PHE A 31 0.20 -15.36 -3.34
N SER A 32 0.94 -14.71 -2.44
CA SER A 32 0.88 -14.96 -1.01
C SER A 32 -0.51 -14.72 -0.43
N TYR A 33 -1.09 -13.56 -0.72
CA TYR A 33 -2.39 -13.17 -0.20
C TYR A 33 -3.51 -14.11 -0.64
N TYR A 34 -3.64 -14.35 -1.94
CA TYR A 34 -4.69 -15.22 -2.48
C TYR A 34 -4.46 -16.70 -2.20
N GLY A 35 -3.20 -17.14 -2.08
CA GLY A 35 -2.87 -18.48 -1.66
C GLY A 35 -3.33 -18.78 -0.24
N MET A 36 -3.06 -17.86 0.69
CA MET A 36 -3.57 -17.96 2.05
C MET A 36 -5.11 -17.88 2.08
N GLN A 37 -5.69 -16.94 1.35
CA GLN A 37 -7.13 -16.74 1.34
C GLN A 37 -7.90 -17.96 0.84
N ALA A 38 -7.39 -18.66 -0.17
CA ALA A 38 -7.97 -19.90 -0.69
C ALA A 38 -8.00 -21.02 0.36
N LEU A 39 -7.01 -21.05 1.24
CA LEU A 39 -6.89 -22.10 2.26
C LEU A 39 -7.59 -21.74 3.58
N LEU A 40 -7.75 -20.46 3.90
CA LEU A 40 -8.11 -19.98 5.24
C LEU A 40 -9.43 -20.59 5.74
N VAL A 41 -10.50 -20.52 4.95
CA VAL A 41 -11.82 -21.05 5.35
C VAL A 41 -11.78 -22.58 5.46
N LEU A 42 -11.14 -23.24 4.50
CA LEU A 42 -11.01 -24.69 4.50
C LEU A 42 -10.21 -25.20 5.70
N TYR A 43 -9.10 -24.55 6.01
CA TYR A 43 -8.28 -24.84 7.19
C TYR A 43 -9.06 -24.66 8.48
N MET A 44 -9.77 -23.54 8.64
CA MET A 44 -10.60 -23.29 9.81
C MET A 44 -11.69 -24.36 9.99
N THR A 45 -12.38 -24.75 8.92
CA THR A 45 -13.51 -25.68 8.99
C THR A 45 -13.09 -27.13 9.09
N LYS A 46 -12.00 -27.52 8.47
CA LYS A 46 -11.56 -28.93 8.41
C LYS A 46 -10.55 -29.31 9.49
N GLN A 47 -9.89 -28.35 10.13
CA GLN A 47 -8.87 -28.62 11.14
C GLN A 47 -8.97 -27.70 12.36
N LEU A 48 -8.79 -26.39 12.20
CA LEU A 48 -8.49 -25.47 13.29
C LEU A 48 -9.62 -25.32 14.31
N LEU A 49 -10.88 -25.17 13.85
CA LEU A 49 -12.04 -24.96 14.70
C LEU A 49 -12.67 -26.27 15.20
N LEU A 50 -12.04 -27.42 14.95
CA LEU A 50 -12.47 -28.70 15.48
C LEU A 50 -11.84 -28.92 16.85
N SER A 51 -12.66 -29.43 17.81
CA SER A 51 -12.15 -29.84 19.12
C SER A 51 -11.20 -31.05 18.97
N PRO A 52 -10.06 -31.10 19.66
CA PRO A 52 -9.53 -30.19 20.69
C PRO A 52 -8.61 -29.06 20.17
N GLN A 53 -8.46 -28.88 18.87
CA GLN A 53 -7.51 -27.92 18.27
C GLN A 53 -7.88 -26.46 18.60
N VAL A 54 -9.17 -26.15 18.64
CA VAL A 54 -9.67 -24.80 18.94
C VAL A 54 -9.22 -24.30 20.31
N GLU A 55 -9.07 -25.19 21.28
CA GLU A 55 -8.63 -24.85 22.64
C GLU A 55 -7.15 -24.46 22.70
N ARG A 56 -6.37 -24.83 21.68
CA ARG A 56 -4.94 -24.48 21.58
C ARG A 56 -4.70 -23.07 21.10
N ILE A 57 -5.70 -22.42 20.48
CA ILE A 57 -5.54 -21.09 19.92
C ILE A 57 -5.49 -20.06 21.05
N ALA A 58 -4.36 -19.36 21.19
CA ALA A 58 -4.20 -18.36 22.24
C ALA A 58 -5.22 -17.23 22.11
N GLY A 59 -6.04 -17.02 23.16
CA GLY A 59 -7.03 -15.94 23.21
C GLY A 59 -8.31 -16.18 22.42
N PHE A 60 -8.54 -17.40 21.90
CA PHE A 60 -9.70 -17.68 21.06
C PHE A 60 -11.04 -17.50 21.78
N GLU A 61 -11.14 -17.82 23.06
CA GLU A 61 -12.40 -17.65 23.83
C GLU A 61 -12.83 -16.19 23.89
N ALA A 62 -11.90 -15.28 24.19
CA ALA A 62 -12.18 -13.84 24.20
C ALA A 62 -12.57 -13.34 22.80
N PHE A 63 -11.87 -13.83 21.77
CA PHE A 63 -12.17 -13.49 20.36
C PHE A 63 -13.52 -14.07 19.93
N ARG A 64 -13.87 -15.26 20.34
CA ARG A 64 -15.17 -15.87 20.09
C ARG A 64 -16.30 -15.06 20.71
N GLY A 65 -16.15 -14.64 21.97
CA GLY A 65 -17.12 -13.75 22.63
C GLY A 65 -17.32 -12.43 21.89
N PHE A 66 -16.23 -11.85 21.35
CA PHE A 66 -16.30 -10.66 20.49
C PHE A 66 -17.05 -10.94 19.17
N LEU A 67 -16.81 -12.07 18.51
CA LEU A 67 -17.51 -12.46 17.29
C LEU A 67 -19.00 -12.69 17.54
N GLU A 68 -19.35 -13.34 18.65
CA GLU A 68 -20.74 -13.59 19.05
C GLU A 68 -21.49 -12.28 19.30
N ALA A 69 -20.84 -11.28 19.88
CA ALA A 69 -21.44 -9.96 20.13
C ALA A 69 -21.74 -9.17 18.85
N ILE A 70 -20.99 -9.41 17.75
CA ILE A 70 -21.12 -8.65 16.49
C ILE A 70 -21.91 -9.41 15.43
N TYR A 71 -21.56 -10.69 15.21
CA TYR A 71 -22.06 -11.48 14.09
C TYR A 71 -23.09 -12.53 14.48
N HIS A 72 -23.19 -12.90 15.75
CA HIS A 72 -24.07 -13.97 16.27
C HIS A 72 -24.00 -15.28 15.45
N PRO A 73 -22.79 -15.80 15.16
CA PRO A 73 -22.61 -16.93 14.23
C PRO A 73 -23.25 -18.24 14.73
N GLY A 74 -23.67 -18.29 16.01
CA GLY A 74 -24.21 -19.50 16.61
C GLY A 74 -23.15 -20.59 16.80
N ALA A 75 -23.59 -21.85 17.01
CA ALA A 75 -22.71 -22.96 17.31
C ALA A 75 -22.08 -23.62 16.07
N SER A 76 -22.37 -23.16 14.85
CA SER A 76 -21.85 -23.79 13.62
C SER A 76 -20.41 -23.38 13.35
N THR A 77 -19.51 -24.38 13.19
CA THR A 77 -18.12 -24.19 12.79
C THR A 77 -18.00 -23.41 11.49
N GLN A 78 -18.85 -23.71 10.52
CA GLN A 78 -18.88 -23.01 9.23
C GLN A 78 -19.26 -21.53 9.38
N ALA A 79 -20.25 -21.22 10.21
CA ALA A 79 -20.68 -19.85 10.45
C ALA A 79 -19.58 -19.04 11.18
N THR A 80 -18.91 -19.65 12.15
CA THR A 80 -17.77 -19.05 12.85
C THR A 80 -16.60 -18.78 11.90
N ALA A 81 -16.25 -19.76 11.05
CA ALA A 81 -15.21 -19.59 10.04
C ALA A 81 -15.54 -18.46 9.06
N SER A 82 -16.81 -18.37 8.62
CA SER A 82 -17.26 -17.32 7.73
C SER A 82 -17.22 -15.94 8.40
N ALA A 83 -17.58 -15.84 9.69
CA ALA A 83 -17.49 -14.60 10.46
C ALA A 83 -16.04 -14.14 10.63
N ILE A 84 -15.12 -15.05 10.94
CA ILE A 84 -13.68 -14.75 11.03
C ILE A 84 -13.17 -14.26 9.68
N PHE A 85 -13.50 -14.96 8.59
CA PHE A 85 -13.09 -14.59 7.25
C PHE A 85 -13.65 -13.22 6.82
N GLY A 86 -14.92 -12.96 7.13
CA GLY A 86 -15.58 -11.68 6.85
C GLY A 86 -14.92 -10.53 7.61
N LEU A 87 -14.65 -10.70 8.91
CA LEU A 87 -13.95 -9.72 9.73
C LEU A 87 -12.53 -9.46 9.20
N TYR A 88 -11.77 -10.54 8.93
CA TYR A 88 -10.43 -10.46 8.36
C TYR A 88 -10.43 -9.65 7.06
N THR A 89 -11.29 -10.01 6.12
CA THR A 89 -11.37 -9.36 4.81
C THR A 89 -11.77 -7.88 4.95
N SER A 90 -12.74 -7.56 5.79
CA SER A 90 -13.16 -6.18 6.06
C SER A 90 -12.01 -5.33 6.60
N LEU A 91 -11.24 -5.85 7.55
CA LEU A 91 -10.09 -5.17 8.12
C LEU A 91 -8.96 -5.01 7.10
N VAL A 92 -8.70 -6.00 6.24
CA VAL A 92 -7.71 -5.92 5.16
C VAL A 92 -8.03 -4.79 4.17
N TYR A 93 -9.31 -4.52 3.90
CA TYR A 93 -9.70 -3.38 3.05
C TYR A 93 -9.68 -2.03 3.77
N LEU A 94 -9.83 -2.02 5.10
CA LEU A 94 -9.80 -0.79 5.90
C LEU A 94 -8.37 -0.34 6.25
N THR A 95 -7.47 -1.29 6.54
CA THR A 95 -6.11 -0.99 7.02
C THR A 95 -5.20 -0.23 6.05
N PRO A 96 -5.37 -0.25 4.70
CA PRO A 96 -4.61 0.61 3.80
C PRO A 96 -4.74 2.12 4.10
N ILE A 97 -5.84 2.56 4.71
CA ILE A 97 -6.02 3.94 5.17
C ILE A 97 -4.97 4.26 6.25
N LEU A 98 -4.82 3.36 7.22
CA LEU A 98 -3.82 3.49 8.29
C LEU A 98 -2.40 3.37 7.74
N GLY A 99 -2.16 2.43 6.81
CA GLY A 99 -0.87 2.25 6.15
C GLY A 99 -0.45 3.47 5.33
N GLY A 100 -1.39 4.10 4.62
CA GLY A 100 -1.15 5.36 3.91
C GLY A 100 -0.81 6.51 4.86
N PHE A 101 -1.56 6.65 5.96
CA PHE A 101 -1.26 7.65 6.98
C PHE A 101 0.13 7.45 7.60
N LEU A 102 0.50 6.21 7.91
CA LEU A 102 1.80 5.86 8.45
C LEU A 102 2.93 6.20 7.46
N ALA A 103 2.71 5.92 6.18
CA ALA A 103 3.65 6.25 5.12
C ALA A 103 3.83 7.75 4.91
N ASP A 104 2.73 8.51 4.93
CA ASP A 104 2.79 9.95 4.64
C ASP A 104 3.32 10.78 5.80
N LYS A 105 3.10 10.36 7.06
CA LYS A 105 3.41 11.19 8.23
C LYS A 105 4.58 10.70 9.08
N VAL A 106 4.88 9.40 9.08
CA VAL A 106 5.80 8.82 10.07
C VAL A 106 7.02 8.17 9.45
N LEU A 107 6.84 7.17 8.58
CA LEU A 107 7.92 6.30 8.12
C LEU A 107 8.44 6.60 6.71
N GLY A 108 7.61 7.19 5.85
CA GLY A 108 7.85 7.24 4.40
C GLY A 108 7.35 5.96 3.70
N LYS A 109 7.08 6.06 2.40
CA LYS A 109 6.49 4.95 1.62
C LYS A 109 7.36 3.69 1.61
N THR A 110 8.65 3.86 1.35
CA THR A 110 9.59 2.73 1.25
C THR A 110 9.69 1.93 2.54
N ARG A 111 9.82 2.59 3.69
CA ARG A 111 9.91 1.90 4.98
C ARG A 111 8.58 1.22 5.36
N THR A 112 7.47 1.86 5.05
CA THR A 112 6.14 1.30 5.33
C THR A 112 5.89 0.04 4.50
N ILE A 113 6.29 0.01 3.23
CA ILE A 113 6.21 -1.20 2.39
C ILE A 113 7.07 -2.33 2.94
N ILE A 114 8.31 -2.05 3.35
CA ILE A 114 9.20 -3.05 3.93
C ILE A 114 8.61 -3.62 5.24
N LEU A 115 8.11 -2.76 6.12
CA LEU A 115 7.43 -3.18 7.34
C LEU A 115 6.22 -4.06 7.02
N GLY A 116 5.40 -3.66 6.03
CA GLY A 116 4.27 -4.45 5.56
C GLY A 116 4.68 -5.84 5.08
N ALA A 117 5.72 -5.91 4.24
CA ALA A 117 6.23 -7.17 3.72
C ALA A 117 6.77 -8.09 4.82
N LEU A 118 7.48 -7.54 5.81
CA LEU A 118 7.97 -8.30 6.97
C LEU A 118 6.83 -8.84 7.83
N LEU A 119 5.83 -8.01 8.12
CA LEU A 119 4.65 -8.43 8.89
C LEU A 119 3.86 -9.52 8.15
N MET A 120 3.67 -9.40 6.84
CA MET A 120 2.99 -10.43 6.05
C MET A 120 3.78 -11.72 6.02
N SER A 121 5.10 -11.67 5.82
CA SER A 121 5.96 -12.86 5.87
C SER A 121 5.86 -13.55 7.22
N ALA A 122 5.99 -12.81 8.31
CA ALA A 122 5.83 -13.34 9.67
C ALA A 122 4.43 -13.95 9.86
N GLY A 123 3.37 -13.27 9.41
CA GLY A 123 2.00 -13.75 9.50
C GLY A 123 1.80 -15.09 8.80
N HIS A 124 2.31 -15.24 7.58
CA HIS A 124 2.20 -16.51 6.84
C HIS A 124 2.93 -17.67 7.54
N PHE A 125 4.12 -17.43 8.09
CA PHE A 125 4.83 -18.47 8.84
C PHE A 125 4.16 -18.77 10.18
N LEU A 126 3.62 -17.79 10.88
CA LEU A 126 2.85 -17.98 12.11
C LEU A 126 1.56 -18.78 11.88
N MET A 127 0.98 -18.72 10.67
CA MET A 127 -0.16 -19.56 10.28
C MET A 127 0.16 -21.06 10.28
N ALA A 128 1.44 -21.44 10.24
CA ALA A 128 1.84 -22.84 10.36
C ALA A 128 1.64 -23.39 11.79
N PHE A 129 1.35 -22.56 12.78
CA PHE A 129 1.15 -22.97 14.15
C PHE A 129 -0.25 -22.57 14.64
N ASP A 130 -1.07 -23.53 15.06
CA ASP A 130 -2.45 -23.33 15.50
C ASP A 130 -2.54 -22.30 16.65
N VAL A 131 -1.60 -22.35 17.59
CA VAL A 131 -1.54 -21.44 18.76
C VAL A 131 -1.47 -19.97 18.36
N SER A 132 -0.73 -19.65 17.30
CA SER A 132 -0.47 -18.26 16.86
C SER A 132 -1.46 -17.74 15.82
N PHE A 133 -2.54 -18.45 15.54
CA PHE A 133 -3.50 -18.14 14.48
C PHE A 133 -4.01 -16.68 14.51
N LEU A 134 -4.47 -16.19 15.67
CA LEU A 134 -4.98 -14.83 15.78
C LEU A 134 -3.88 -13.76 15.58
N VAL A 135 -2.68 -14.03 16.09
CA VAL A 135 -1.52 -13.15 15.88
C VAL A 135 -1.11 -13.14 14.41
N ALA A 136 -1.16 -14.31 13.76
CA ALA A 136 -0.90 -14.44 12.33
C ALA A 136 -1.88 -13.57 11.51
N LEU A 137 -3.19 -13.67 11.76
CA LEU A 137 -4.21 -12.84 11.11
C LEU A 137 -3.94 -11.36 11.34
N LEU A 138 -3.61 -10.94 12.56
CA LEU A 138 -3.29 -9.56 12.87
C LEU A 138 -2.07 -9.05 12.08
N CYS A 139 -1.00 -9.84 12.03
CA CYS A 139 0.19 -9.53 11.23
C CYS A 139 -0.15 -9.37 9.74
N LEU A 140 -0.99 -10.26 9.20
CA LEU A 140 -1.44 -10.19 7.81
C LEU A 140 -2.28 -8.95 7.53
N ILE A 141 -3.23 -8.60 8.41
CA ILE A 141 -4.07 -7.41 8.30
C ILE A 141 -3.21 -6.13 8.28
N LEU A 142 -2.35 -5.98 9.28
CA LEU A 142 -1.49 -4.80 9.40
C LEU A 142 -0.46 -4.73 8.27
N GLY A 143 0.12 -5.88 7.90
CA GLY A 143 1.09 -6.00 6.84
C GLY A 143 0.51 -5.61 5.47
N THR A 144 -0.66 -6.15 5.12
CA THR A 144 -1.36 -5.81 3.87
C THR A 144 -1.73 -4.33 3.84
N GLY A 145 -2.18 -3.77 4.96
CA GLY A 145 -2.46 -2.34 5.08
C GLY A 145 -1.25 -1.46 4.78
N CYS A 146 -0.08 -1.83 5.32
CA CYS A 146 1.17 -1.10 5.07
C CYS A 146 1.68 -1.27 3.64
N PHE A 147 1.47 -2.41 3.00
CA PHE A 147 2.02 -2.73 1.69
C PHE A 147 1.15 -2.22 0.54
N LYS A 148 -0.11 -2.63 0.48
CA LYS A 148 -1.01 -2.58 -0.69
C LYS A 148 -1.20 -1.18 -1.27
N GLY A 149 -1.52 -0.19 -0.45
CA GLY A 149 -1.76 1.19 -0.93
C GLY A 149 -0.48 1.92 -1.33
N ASN A 150 0.61 1.61 -0.68
CA ASN A 150 1.86 2.34 -0.82
C ASN A 150 2.66 1.92 -2.07
N ILE A 151 2.63 0.63 -2.45
CA ILE A 151 3.35 0.16 -3.65
C ILE A 151 2.72 0.71 -4.93
N ALA A 152 1.39 0.74 -5.04
CA ALA A 152 0.70 1.37 -6.17
C ALA A 152 1.00 2.87 -6.27
N GLY A 153 1.12 3.54 -5.12
CA GLY A 153 1.54 4.94 -5.04
C GLY A 153 2.98 5.16 -5.53
N GLN A 154 3.88 4.19 -5.37
CA GLN A 154 5.24 4.26 -5.92
C GLN A 154 5.26 4.06 -7.43
N VAL A 155 4.43 3.16 -8.00
CA VAL A 155 4.27 3.04 -9.46
C VAL A 155 3.86 4.38 -10.06
N GLY A 156 2.86 5.05 -9.48
CA GLY A 156 2.45 6.38 -9.94
C GLY A 156 3.53 7.44 -9.85
N ALA A 157 4.42 7.34 -8.85
CA ALA A 157 5.50 8.31 -8.63
C ALA A 157 6.71 8.14 -9.59
N LEU A 158 6.77 7.05 -10.36
CA LEU A 158 7.78 6.87 -11.40
C LEU A 158 7.59 7.82 -12.57
N TYR A 159 6.36 8.27 -12.82
CA TYR A 159 5.95 9.05 -13.99
C TYR A 159 5.56 10.47 -13.61
N GLY A 160 5.87 11.42 -14.48
CA GLY A 160 5.36 12.79 -14.36
C GLY A 160 3.85 12.87 -14.67
N ASP A 161 3.19 13.93 -14.20
CA ASP A 161 1.73 14.09 -14.33
C ASP A 161 1.20 14.08 -15.78
N LYS A 162 2.06 14.44 -16.74
CA LYS A 162 1.72 14.48 -18.17
C LYS A 162 2.28 13.30 -19.00
N ASP A 163 2.92 12.33 -18.34
CA ASP A 163 3.50 11.18 -19.04
C ASP A 163 2.41 10.16 -19.37
N LEU A 164 2.12 10.00 -20.67
CA LEU A 164 1.11 9.07 -21.17
C LEU A 164 1.42 7.62 -20.85
N ARG A 165 2.70 7.25 -20.71
CA ARG A 165 3.14 5.90 -20.34
C ARG A 165 2.66 5.47 -18.95
N ARG A 166 2.21 6.41 -18.11
CA ARG A 166 1.69 6.11 -16.78
C ARG A 166 0.47 5.16 -16.84
N ALA A 167 -0.41 5.32 -17.82
CA ALA A 167 -1.58 4.44 -17.98
C ALA A 167 -1.16 3.01 -18.32
N ASP A 168 -0.22 2.85 -19.26
CA ASP A 168 0.29 1.54 -19.68
C ASP A 168 1.06 0.86 -18.55
N ALA A 169 1.80 1.64 -17.74
CA ALA A 169 2.50 1.12 -16.57
C ALA A 169 1.54 0.48 -15.55
N PHE A 170 0.38 1.09 -15.30
CA PHE A 170 -0.63 0.48 -14.44
C PHE A 170 -1.24 -0.79 -15.05
N GLN A 171 -1.34 -0.87 -16.38
CA GLN A 171 -1.79 -2.10 -17.05
C GLN A 171 -0.80 -3.25 -16.87
N ILE A 172 0.51 -2.98 -17.05
CA ILE A 172 1.57 -3.95 -16.78
C ILE A 172 1.55 -4.39 -15.32
N PHE A 173 1.37 -3.45 -14.39
CA PHE A 173 1.24 -3.73 -12.97
C PHE A 173 0.04 -4.62 -12.66
N TYR A 174 -1.13 -4.37 -13.28
CA TYR A 174 -2.32 -5.20 -13.18
C TYR A 174 -2.14 -6.59 -13.77
N LEU A 175 -1.39 -6.72 -14.85
CA LEU A 175 -1.05 -8.05 -15.41
C LEU A 175 -0.26 -8.89 -14.40
N GLY A 176 0.71 -8.27 -13.72
CA GLY A 176 1.44 -8.92 -12.63
C GLY A 176 0.53 -9.38 -11.48
N ILE A 177 -0.41 -8.52 -11.04
CA ILE A 177 -1.43 -8.86 -10.04
C ILE A 177 -2.19 -10.13 -10.47
N ASN A 178 -2.76 -10.14 -11.68
CA ASN A 178 -3.58 -11.26 -12.17
C ASN A 178 -2.76 -12.57 -12.29
N ALA A 179 -1.51 -12.49 -12.71
CA ALA A 179 -0.64 -13.66 -12.74
C ALA A 179 -0.46 -14.28 -11.35
N GLY A 180 -0.25 -13.46 -10.32
CA GLY A 180 -0.17 -13.88 -8.92
C GLY A 180 -1.48 -14.51 -8.42
N VAL A 181 -2.62 -13.90 -8.73
CA VAL A 181 -3.96 -14.39 -8.36
C VAL A 181 -4.24 -15.77 -8.94
N ILE A 182 -3.90 -16.00 -10.22
CA ILE A 182 -4.12 -17.30 -10.89
C ILE A 182 -3.17 -18.37 -10.34
N ALA A 183 -1.90 -18.04 -10.13
CA ALA A 183 -0.92 -18.99 -9.63
C ALA A 183 -1.19 -19.43 -8.17
N ALA A 184 -1.78 -18.57 -7.36
CA ALA A 184 -1.99 -18.75 -5.94
C ALA A 184 -2.79 -20.02 -5.59
N PRO A 185 -4.04 -20.23 -6.05
CA PRO A 185 -4.81 -21.43 -5.73
C PRO A 185 -4.21 -22.68 -6.38
N LEU A 186 -3.56 -22.55 -7.55
CA LEU A 186 -2.95 -23.68 -8.25
C LEU A 186 -1.74 -24.24 -7.47
N ILE A 187 -0.94 -23.41 -6.86
CA ILE A 187 0.28 -23.83 -6.16
C ILE A 187 -0.01 -23.95 -4.66
N ALA A 188 -0.31 -22.84 -3.98
CA ALA A 188 -0.49 -22.84 -2.54
C ALA A 188 -1.76 -23.58 -2.12
N GLY A 189 -2.86 -23.43 -2.86
CA GLY A 189 -4.11 -24.17 -2.63
C GLY A 189 -3.92 -25.67 -2.75
N THR A 190 -3.36 -26.13 -3.87
CA THR A 190 -3.09 -27.56 -4.11
C THR A 190 -2.12 -28.13 -3.06
N LEU A 191 -1.07 -27.39 -2.70
CA LEU A 191 -0.10 -27.82 -1.70
C LEU A 191 -0.74 -27.93 -0.32
N GLY A 192 -1.59 -26.99 0.05
CA GLY A 192 -2.32 -26.99 1.31
C GLY A 192 -3.31 -28.15 1.43
N GLU A 193 -4.06 -28.44 0.39
CA GLU A 193 -5.08 -29.50 0.41
C GLU A 193 -4.51 -30.93 0.27
N LYS A 194 -3.48 -31.12 -0.57
CA LYS A 194 -2.95 -32.44 -0.90
C LYS A 194 -1.78 -32.88 -0.03
N VAL A 195 -0.95 -31.93 0.44
CA VAL A 195 0.25 -32.24 1.23
C VAL A 195 0.04 -31.89 2.70
N GLY A 196 -0.55 -30.72 2.97
CA GLY A 196 -0.90 -30.27 4.31
C GLY A 196 -0.95 -28.74 4.41
N TRP A 197 -1.82 -28.25 5.27
CA TRP A 197 -2.12 -26.82 5.44
C TRP A 197 -0.87 -25.96 5.69
N HIS A 198 0.06 -26.48 6.52
CA HIS A 198 1.31 -25.79 6.85
C HIS A 198 2.19 -25.55 5.61
N TYR A 199 2.20 -26.48 4.66
CA TYR A 199 2.95 -26.32 3.40
C TYR A 199 2.32 -25.27 2.49
N GLY A 200 0.99 -25.21 2.44
CA GLY A 200 0.29 -24.17 1.68
C GLY A 200 0.55 -22.76 2.22
N PHE A 201 0.43 -22.57 3.53
CA PHE A 201 0.77 -21.31 4.19
C PHE A 201 2.26 -20.99 4.10
N GLY A 202 3.12 -22.01 4.23
CA GLY A 202 4.56 -21.89 4.02
C GLY A 202 4.92 -21.39 2.63
N ALA A 203 4.27 -21.94 1.58
CA ALA A 203 4.46 -21.48 0.20
C ALA A 203 4.06 -20.02 0.01
N ALA A 204 2.95 -19.59 0.63
CA ALA A 204 2.57 -18.18 0.67
C ALA A 204 3.63 -17.32 1.39
N GLY A 205 4.17 -17.79 2.51
CA GLY A 205 5.26 -17.13 3.23
C GLY A 205 6.53 -16.98 2.41
N VAL A 206 6.93 -18.03 1.70
CA VAL A 206 8.08 -17.99 0.77
C VAL A 206 7.83 -17.00 -0.36
N GLY A 207 6.63 -16.99 -0.94
CA GLY A 207 6.23 -16.02 -1.96
C GLY A 207 6.39 -14.57 -1.45
N MET A 208 5.99 -14.31 -0.22
CA MET A 208 6.14 -12.97 0.38
C MET A 208 7.60 -12.59 0.64
N LEU A 209 8.46 -13.55 1.04
CA LEU A 209 9.90 -13.31 1.14
C LEU A 209 10.52 -12.98 -0.23
N ILE A 210 10.11 -13.67 -1.29
CA ILE A 210 10.55 -13.36 -2.66
C ILE A 210 10.13 -11.93 -3.04
N ALA A 211 8.87 -11.56 -2.76
CA ALA A 211 8.39 -10.19 -2.98
C ALA A 211 9.25 -9.16 -2.26
N LEU A 212 9.60 -9.41 -0.99
CA LEU A 212 10.44 -8.53 -0.18
C LEU A 212 11.85 -8.40 -0.79
N VAL A 213 12.48 -9.50 -1.19
CA VAL A 213 13.83 -9.49 -1.81
C VAL A 213 13.81 -8.71 -3.11
N ILE A 214 12.82 -8.92 -3.97
CA ILE A 214 12.65 -8.18 -5.23
C ILE A 214 12.47 -6.68 -4.92
N TYR A 215 11.62 -6.34 -3.96
CA TYR A 215 11.39 -4.96 -3.56
C TYR A 215 12.67 -4.29 -3.01
N LEU A 216 13.43 -4.96 -2.15
CA LEU A 216 14.69 -4.44 -1.63
C LEU A 216 15.71 -4.21 -2.73
N SER A 217 15.75 -5.07 -3.75
CA SER A 217 16.62 -4.93 -4.92
C SER A 217 16.24 -3.72 -5.79
N SER A 218 14.95 -3.33 -5.78
CA SER A 218 14.44 -2.18 -6.53
C SER A 218 14.84 -0.83 -5.94
N ARG A 219 15.20 -0.75 -4.66
CA ARG A 219 15.39 0.52 -3.92
C ARG A 219 16.32 1.52 -4.59
N ARG A 220 17.39 1.05 -5.25
CA ARG A 220 18.33 1.91 -5.97
C ARG A 220 17.77 2.50 -7.27
N HIS A 221 16.66 1.96 -7.77
CA HIS A 221 16.00 2.41 -9.00
C HIS A 221 14.73 3.25 -8.71
N LEU A 222 14.28 3.29 -7.46
CA LEU A 222 13.11 4.05 -7.06
C LEU A 222 13.47 5.53 -6.80
N PRO A 223 12.56 6.45 -7.12
CA PRO A 223 12.73 7.84 -6.70
C PRO A 223 12.73 7.94 -5.17
N PRO A 224 13.43 8.94 -4.61
CA PRO A 224 13.41 9.17 -3.16
C PRO A 224 11.99 9.43 -2.68
N ASP A 225 11.70 8.95 -1.46
CA ASP A 225 10.40 9.21 -0.84
C ASP A 225 10.16 10.73 -0.71
N PRO A 226 8.93 11.20 -0.95
CA PRO A 226 8.59 12.59 -0.71
C PRO A 226 8.76 12.94 0.78
N PRO A 227 9.07 14.21 1.10
CA PRO A 227 9.21 14.65 2.49
C PRO A 227 7.90 14.40 3.26
N LEU A 228 8.02 13.92 4.50
CA LEU A 228 6.88 13.60 5.34
C LEU A 228 5.95 14.82 5.48
N ARG A 229 4.65 14.58 5.32
CA ARG A 229 3.62 15.61 5.48
C ARG A 229 3.55 16.04 6.95
N GLY A 230 4.20 17.14 7.28
CA GLY A 230 4.32 17.66 8.64
C GLY A 230 5.73 18.16 8.99
N ALA A 231 6.76 17.63 8.34
CA ALA A 231 8.14 18.09 8.53
C ALA A 231 8.47 19.37 7.75
N SER A 232 7.64 19.75 6.77
CA SER A 232 7.91 20.90 5.87
C SER A 232 7.39 22.24 6.37
N ALA A 233 6.54 22.29 7.40
CA ALA A 233 5.85 23.53 7.75
C ALA A 233 6.49 24.34 8.90
N SER A 234 7.41 23.78 9.70
CA SER A 234 7.78 24.48 10.93
C SER A 234 9.23 24.97 11.09
N GLY A 235 10.16 24.60 10.22
CA GLY A 235 11.57 24.91 10.54
C GLY A 235 12.39 25.61 9.47
N ARG A 236 12.14 25.42 8.19
CA ARG A 236 13.07 25.90 7.14
C ARG A 236 12.55 27.03 6.25
N SER A 237 11.26 27.20 6.13
CA SER A 237 10.67 28.32 5.37
C SER A 237 10.81 29.66 6.14
N TRP A 238 10.67 29.63 7.46
CA TRP A 238 10.84 30.82 8.33
C TRP A 238 12.27 31.33 8.36
N LEU A 239 13.27 30.46 8.37
CA LEU A 239 14.68 30.88 8.36
C LEU A 239 15.12 31.41 6.99
N ARG A 240 14.56 30.90 5.88
CA ARG A 240 14.86 31.40 4.52
C ARG A 240 14.08 32.68 4.21
N ALA A 241 12.93 32.89 4.80
CA ALA A 241 12.17 34.13 4.68
C ALA A 241 12.83 35.27 5.47
N ARG A 242 13.49 34.99 6.62
CA ARG A 242 14.27 35.98 7.38
C ARG A 242 15.66 36.27 6.81
N ALA A 243 16.20 35.40 5.95
CA ALA A 243 17.52 35.58 5.34
C ALA A 243 17.49 36.27 3.96
N ARG A 244 16.35 36.75 3.51
CA ARG A 244 16.31 37.68 2.38
C ARG A 244 16.37 39.11 2.96
N PRO A 245 17.54 39.75 2.89
CA PRO A 245 17.60 41.15 3.23
C PRO A 245 16.67 41.88 2.24
N SER A 246 15.79 42.70 2.81
CA SER A 246 14.93 43.66 2.11
C SER A 246 15.77 44.73 1.40
N CYS A 247 16.55 44.32 0.41
CA CYS A 247 17.48 45.16 -0.32
C CYS A 247 17.04 45.49 -1.76
N CYS A 248 15.75 45.38 -2.05
CA CYS A 248 15.24 45.76 -3.38
C CYS A 248 14.44 47.07 -3.41
N TRP A 249 14.12 47.67 -2.26
CA TRP A 249 13.35 48.91 -2.27
C TRP A 249 14.22 50.18 -2.41
N TRP A 250 15.50 50.12 -2.03
CA TRP A 250 16.39 51.29 -2.08
C TRP A 250 17.21 51.41 -3.38
N ARG A 251 17.27 50.40 -4.24
CA ARG A 251 18.05 50.48 -5.50
C ARG A 251 17.21 50.79 -6.74
N CYS A 252 15.89 50.62 -6.72
CA CYS A 252 15.00 50.93 -7.87
C CYS A 252 14.52 52.36 -7.94
N CYS A 253 14.67 53.16 -6.86
CA CYS A 253 14.22 54.57 -6.88
C CYS A 253 15.25 55.57 -7.39
N ARG A 254 16.44 55.17 -7.82
CA ARG A 254 17.50 56.14 -8.22
C ARG A 254 17.77 56.24 -9.73
N SER A 255 17.07 55.50 -10.57
CA SER A 255 17.40 55.49 -12.02
C SER A 255 16.22 55.39 -12.99
N TRP A 256 15.01 55.87 -12.60
CA TRP A 256 13.92 55.95 -13.57
C TRP A 256 13.11 57.27 -13.40
N PRO A 257 12.76 57.91 -14.54
CA PRO A 257 12.04 59.20 -14.52
C PRO A 257 10.58 59.03 -14.08
N PRO A 258 9.93 60.11 -13.56
CA PRO A 258 8.66 60.04 -12.82
C PRO A 258 7.44 60.03 -13.76
N ARG A 259 7.23 58.95 -14.51
CA ARG A 259 6.04 58.81 -15.39
C ARG A 259 5.29 57.47 -15.28
N CYS A 260 5.51 56.62 -14.28
CA CYS A 260 4.83 55.33 -14.17
C CYS A 260 3.95 55.14 -12.93
N CYS A 261 3.52 56.24 -12.26
CA CYS A 261 2.62 56.11 -11.11
C CYS A 261 1.25 56.76 -11.32
N ALA A 262 0.70 56.75 -12.51
CA ALA A 262 -0.68 57.17 -12.73
C ALA A 262 -1.30 56.30 -13.80
N THR A 263 -2.01 55.25 -13.40
CA THR A 263 -3.23 54.67 -14.00
C THR A 263 -3.42 53.23 -13.52
N SER A 264 -4.09 53.07 -12.42
CA SER A 264 -4.97 51.90 -12.22
C SER A 264 -6.13 52.35 -11.33
N ARG A 265 -7.10 52.99 -11.96
CA ARG A 265 -8.45 53.10 -11.41
C ARG A 265 -9.33 52.12 -12.17
N SER A 266 -9.94 51.26 -11.40
CA SER A 266 -11.24 50.62 -11.59
C SER A 266 -11.66 50.21 -13.00
N SER A 267 -11.71 48.91 -13.26
CA SER A 267 -12.71 48.31 -14.13
C SER A 267 -13.15 46.97 -13.52
N THR A 268 -14.34 47.02 -12.89
CA THR A 268 -15.14 45.83 -12.58
C THR A 268 -15.62 45.19 -13.90
N PRO A 269 -15.49 43.89 -14.13
CA PRO A 269 -16.14 43.27 -15.26
C PRO A 269 -17.61 43.01 -14.95
N THR A 270 -18.50 43.70 -15.70
CA THR A 270 -19.93 43.40 -15.76
C THR A 270 -20.13 42.11 -16.57
N TRP A 271 -20.75 41.16 -15.92
CA TRP A 271 -21.18 39.89 -16.52
C TRP A 271 -22.48 40.14 -17.31
N SER A 272 -22.48 40.06 -18.63
CA SER A 272 -23.65 40.01 -19.49
C SER A 272 -23.90 38.57 -19.95
N GLY A 273 -24.97 37.93 -19.42
CA GLY A 273 -25.43 36.63 -19.86
C GLY A 273 -26.09 36.67 -21.24
N PRO A 274 -26.08 35.56 -21.99
CA PRO A 274 -26.78 35.49 -23.29
C PRO A 274 -28.28 35.24 -23.08
N THR A 275 -29.12 36.14 -23.57
CA THR A 275 -30.55 35.93 -23.80
C THR A 275 -30.77 35.09 -25.05
N GLY A 276 -31.72 34.13 -24.96
CA GLY A 276 -32.03 33.15 -25.96
C GLY A 276 -32.69 33.66 -27.27
N ARG A 277 -32.60 32.81 -28.25
CA ARG A 277 -33.68 32.37 -29.17
C ARG A 277 -33.31 31.00 -29.72
#